data_835ef4514478e3ebd0b03c96ddabf5c1
#
_entry.id   835ef4514478e3ebd0b03c96ddabf5c1
#
_cell.length_a   1.000
_cell.length_b   1.000
_cell.length_c   1.000
_cell.angle_alpha   90.00
_cell.angle_beta   90.00
_cell.angle_gamma   90.00
#
_symmetry.space_group_name_H-M   'P 1'
#
loop_
_entity.id
_entity.type
_entity.pdbx_description
1 polymer ?
#
loop_
_entity_poly.entity_id
_entity_poly.type
_entity_poly.pdbx_seq_one_letter_code
_entity_poly.pdbx_strand_id
1 'polypeptide(L)'
;MRRPLRFIIVFFLIALAITRSTALTARDSFAAAQGDRERFVGAWRLAWLEEPGADGTVHRADCTGQFVFTRDGYASVQVMYRNPGGGDAGPVQYAQGGYEASYGRYDIDERAQAWTFHVEGAMVRSLVGKDLKRRYEFSGNQLIVTPSSPDEHWRVAWERY
;
A
#
# COMPACT_ATOMS: atom_id res chain seq x y z
N MET A 1 -38.31 33.23 55.30
CA MET A 1 -38.90 32.66 54.10
C MET A 1 -38.23 33.27 52.88
N ARG A 2 -37.39 32.50 52.15
CA ARG A 2 -37.06 32.63 50.72
C ARG A 2 -35.91 31.64 50.46
N ARG A 3 -36.21 30.52 49.79
CA ARG A 3 -35.28 29.51 49.39
C ARG A 3 -34.64 29.84 48.05
N PRO A 4 -33.43 29.32 47.78
CA PRO A 4 -32.64 29.69 46.65
C PRO A 4 -32.86 28.78 45.44
N LEU A 5 -32.63 29.40 44.30
CA LEU A 5 -32.52 28.77 42.99
C LEU A 5 -31.04 28.56 42.70
N ARG A 6 -30.53 27.38 42.93
CA ARG A 6 -29.16 26.98 42.57
C ARG A 6 -29.08 25.46 42.31
N PHE A 7 -29.68 25.00 41.21
CA PHE A 7 -29.45 23.61 40.70
C PHE A 7 -29.95 23.48 39.26
N ILE A 8 -29.37 24.13 38.24
CA ILE A 8 -29.65 23.82 36.81
C ILE A 8 -28.45 24.14 35.87
N ILE A 9 -27.22 24.12 36.30
CA ILE A 9 -26.10 24.41 35.35
C ILE A 9 -25.14 23.21 35.15
N VAL A 10 -25.32 22.08 35.80
CA VAL A 10 -24.35 20.95 35.72
C VAL A 10 -24.68 19.91 34.64
N PHE A 11 -25.89 19.90 34.08
CA PHE A 11 -26.31 18.84 33.15
C PHE A 11 -26.05 19.12 31.67
N PHE A 12 -25.60 20.31 31.25
CA PHE A 12 -25.40 20.64 29.83
C PHE A 12 -23.97 20.43 29.30
N LEU A 13 -22.99 20.17 30.17
CA LEU A 13 -21.60 19.99 29.73
C LEU A 13 -21.19 18.53 29.48
N ILE A 14 -22.02 17.56 29.89
CA ILE A 14 -21.72 16.13 29.68
C ILE A 14 -22.22 15.63 28.31
N ALA A 15 -23.21 16.27 27.72
CA ALA A 15 -23.78 15.84 26.44
C ALA A 15 -22.92 16.18 25.22
N LEU A 16 -21.95 17.11 25.31
CA LEU A 16 -21.12 17.53 24.18
C LEU A 16 -19.84 16.74 24.01
N ALA A 17 -19.44 15.93 25.00
CA ALA A 17 -18.24 15.10 24.92
C ALA A 17 -18.49 13.72 24.29
N ILE A 18 -19.74 13.25 24.27
CA ILE A 18 -20.09 11.89 23.78
C ILE A 18 -20.25 11.85 22.26
N THR A 19 -20.56 12.97 21.61
CA THR A 19 -20.80 12.99 20.15
C THR A 19 -19.54 12.98 19.29
N ARG A 20 -18.35 13.23 19.84
CA ARG A 20 -17.09 13.17 19.07
C ARG A 20 -16.45 11.79 19.02
N SER A 21 -16.72 10.91 19.97
CA SER A 21 -16.14 9.55 20.00
C SER A 21 -16.84 8.57 19.05
N THR A 22 -18.14 8.77 18.76
CA THR A 22 -18.89 7.85 17.88
C THR A 22 -18.62 8.05 16.39
N ALA A 23 -18.16 9.23 15.98
CA ALA A 23 -17.85 9.50 14.57
C ALA A 23 -16.50 8.90 14.11
N LEU A 24 -15.55 8.72 15.05
CA LEU A 24 -14.25 8.12 14.73
C LEU A 24 -14.38 6.59 14.58
N THR A 25 -15.13 5.95 15.47
CA THR A 25 -15.37 4.51 15.43
C THR A 25 -16.23 4.06 14.24
N ALA A 26 -17.13 4.91 13.73
CA ALA A 26 -17.92 4.62 12.54
C ALA A 26 -17.08 4.65 11.26
N ARG A 27 -16.11 5.57 11.13
CA ARG A 27 -15.19 5.63 9.99
C ARG A 27 -14.25 4.44 9.94
N ASP A 28 -13.72 4.02 11.07
CA ASP A 28 -12.86 2.83 11.16
C ASP A 28 -13.64 1.54 10.92
N SER A 29 -14.91 1.48 11.33
CA SER A 29 -15.79 0.33 11.05
C SER A 29 -16.23 0.26 9.58
N PHE A 30 -16.41 1.40 8.89
CA PHE A 30 -16.70 1.41 7.44
C PHE A 30 -15.47 1.02 6.62
N ALA A 31 -14.27 1.41 7.02
CA ALA A 31 -13.03 0.98 6.39
C ALA A 31 -12.77 -0.52 6.57
N ALA A 32 -13.15 -1.08 7.72
CA ALA A 32 -13.07 -2.52 8.01
C ALA A 32 -14.15 -3.34 7.30
N ALA A 33 -15.24 -2.72 6.80
CA ALA A 33 -16.31 -3.38 6.06
C ALA A 33 -16.05 -3.48 4.54
N GLN A 34 -15.06 -2.75 4.03
CA GLN A 34 -14.59 -2.91 2.65
C GLN A 34 -13.56 -4.04 2.64
N GLY A 35 -13.85 -5.13 1.90
CA GLY A 35 -12.88 -6.20 1.67
C GLY A 35 -11.56 -5.62 1.12
N ASP A 36 -10.45 -6.25 1.40
CA ASP A 36 -9.13 -5.75 0.98
C ASP A 36 -9.05 -5.54 -0.54
N ARG A 37 -9.80 -6.34 -1.32
CA ARG A 37 -9.90 -6.16 -2.78
C ARG A 37 -10.32 -4.74 -3.17
N GLU A 38 -11.33 -4.17 -2.52
CA GLU A 38 -11.78 -2.81 -2.80
C GLU A 38 -10.74 -1.77 -2.34
N ARG A 39 -9.98 -2.07 -1.32
CA ARG A 39 -8.89 -1.22 -0.85
C ARG A 39 -7.73 -1.16 -1.83
N PHE A 40 -7.47 -2.21 -2.59
CA PHE A 40 -6.45 -2.19 -3.66
C PHE A 40 -6.83 -1.23 -4.79
N VAL A 41 -8.10 -1.22 -5.22
CA VAL A 41 -8.57 -0.50 -6.41
C VAL A 41 -8.22 0.99 -6.36
N GLY A 42 -7.56 1.47 -7.41
CA GLY A 42 -7.19 2.88 -7.60
C GLY A 42 -5.74 3.08 -8.02
N ALA A 43 -5.33 4.34 -8.04
CA ALA A 43 -3.97 4.74 -8.35
C ALA A 43 -3.20 5.03 -7.06
N TRP A 44 -1.96 4.56 -7.04
CA TRP A 44 -1.03 4.63 -5.94
C TRP A 44 0.29 5.21 -6.41
N ARG A 45 0.88 6.12 -5.67
CA ARG A 45 2.23 6.61 -5.90
C ARG A 45 3.21 5.88 -5.00
N LEU A 46 4.42 5.68 -5.46
CA LEU A 46 5.49 5.10 -4.66
C LEU A 46 5.87 6.08 -3.54
N ALA A 47 5.74 5.62 -2.29
CA ALA A 47 6.16 6.38 -1.12
C ALA A 47 7.64 6.12 -0.79
N TRP A 48 8.04 4.86 -0.79
CA TRP A 48 9.43 4.43 -0.61
C TRP A 48 9.61 2.98 -1.08
N LEU A 49 10.84 2.64 -1.46
CA LEU A 49 11.30 1.29 -1.75
C LEU A 49 12.56 1.04 -0.93
N GLU A 50 12.58 -0.03 -0.16
CA GLU A 50 13.73 -0.55 0.59
C GLU A 50 14.25 -1.81 -0.11
N GLU A 51 15.55 -1.86 -0.34
CA GLU A 51 16.22 -2.97 -1.02
C GLU A 51 17.66 -3.13 -0.50
N PRO A 52 18.26 -4.33 -0.57
CA PRO A 52 19.65 -4.51 -0.20
C PRO A 52 20.58 -3.92 -1.27
N GLY A 53 21.62 -3.25 -0.83
CA GLY A 53 22.77 -2.86 -1.67
C GLY A 53 23.70 -4.03 -1.94
N ALA A 54 24.74 -3.79 -2.72
CA ALA A 54 25.76 -4.80 -3.03
C ALA A 54 26.50 -5.33 -1.79
N ASP A 55 26.54 -4.57 -0.71
CA ASP A 55 27.10 -4.93 0.59
C ASP A 55 26.11 -5.65 1.52
N GLY A 56 24.87 -5.86 1.06
CA GLY A 56 23.79 -6.49 1.81
C GLY A 56 23.10 -5.55 2.81
N THR A 57 23.51 -4.29 2.93
CA THR A 57 22.82 -3.31 3.78
C THR A 57 21.53 -2.84 3.09
N VAL A 58 20.45 -2.75 3.87
CA VAL A 58 19.17 -2.25 3.36
C VAL A 58 19.21 -0.73 3.28
N HIS A 59 18.87 -0.19 2.14
CA HIS A 59 18.77 1.25 1.89
C HIS A 59 17.46 1.60 1.20
N ARG A 60 17.12 2.88 1.20
CA ARG A 60 16.01 3.41 0.40
C ARG A 60 16.50 3.78 -0.98
N ALA A 61 15.86 3.19 -1.99
CA ALA A 61 16.15 3.50 -3.39
C ALA A 61 15.70 4.93 -3.75
N ASP A 62 16.51 5.64 -4.51
CA ASP A 62 16.14 6.92 -5.12
C ASP A 62 15.31 6.67 -6.39
N CYS A 63 14.02 6.44 -6.18
CA CYS A 63 13.11 6.10 -7.25
C CYS A 63 11.75 6.81 -7.11
N THR A 64 10.97 6.78 -8.17
CA THR A 64 9.58 7.22 -8.20
C THR A 64 8.76 6.19 -8.96
N GLY A 65 7.44 6.16 -8.73
CA GLY A 65 6.63 5.16 -9.39
C GLY A 65 5.15 5.32 -9.16
N GLN A 66 4.41 4.52 -9.93
CA GLN A 66 2.97 4.44 -9.88
C GLN A 66 2.55 2.98 -9.94
N PHE A 67 1.53 2.63 -9.18
CA PHE A 67 0.81 1.36 -9.30
C PHE A 67 -0.67 1.66 -9.48
N VAL A 68 -1.31 1.04 -10.45
CA VAL A 68 -2.75 1.16 -10.69
C VAL A 68 -3.36 -0.22 -10.59
N PHE A 69 -4.43 -0.34 -9.81
CA PHE A 69 -5.27 -1.54 -9.72
C PHE A 69 -6.67 -1.17 -10.17
N THR A 70 -7.19 -1.92 -11.12
CA THR A 70 -8.54 -1.73 -11.63
C THR A 70 -9.53 -2.68 -10.94
N ARG A 71 -10.80 -2.31 -10.92
CA ARG A 71 -11.86 -3.11 -10.27
C ARG A 71 -12.09 -4.44 -10.97
N ASP A 72 -11.86 -4.50 -12.27
CA ASP A 72 -12.02 -5.68 -13.12
C ASP A 72 -10.82 -6.65 -13.06
N GLY A 73 -9.85 -6.39 -12.18
CA GLY A 73 -8.77 -7.33 -11.86
C GLY A 73 -7.50 -7.16 -12.69
N TYR A 74 -7.27 -5.98 -13.26
CA TYR A 74 -5.99 -5.66 -13.93
C TYR A 74 -5.14 -4.75 -13.07
N ALA A 75 -3.84 -4.87 -13.23
CA ALA A 75 -2.86 -4.03 -12.54
C ALA A 75 -1.74 -3.63 -13.49
N SER A 76 -1.17 -2.44 -13.23
CA SER A 76 -0.03 -1.92 -13.97
C SER A 76 0.90 -1.17 -13.01
N VAL A 77 2.17 -1.51 -13.03
CA VAL A 77 3.21 -0.90 -12.21
C VAL A 77 4.28 -0.26 -13.08
N GLN A 78 4.74 0.91 -12.66
CA GLN A 78 5.91 1.59 -13.21
C GLN A 78 6.76 2.11 -12.06
N VAL A 79 8.06 1.82 -12.08
CA VAL A 79 9.04 2.36 -11.15
C VAL A 79 10.23 2.86 -11.97
N MET A 80 10.65 4.09 -11.70
CA MET A 80 11.81 4.71 -12.35
C MET A 80 12.84 5.08 -11.27
N TYR A 81 14.03 4.54 -11.36
CA TYR A 81 15.19 4.95 -10.59
C TYR A 81 15.73 6.25 -11.17
N ARG A 82 15.93 7.28 -10.31
CA ARG A 82 16.32 8.61 -10.79
C ARG A 82 17.76 8.69 -11.25
N ASN A 83 18.61 7.88 -10.61
CA ASN A 83 20.02 7.80 -10.93
C ASN A 83 20.38 6.33 -11.15
N PRO A 84 20.02 5.73 -12.29
CA PRO A 84 20.44 4.37 -12.60
C PRO A 84 21.94 4.38 -12.86
N GLY A 85 22.73 4.41 -11.80
CA GLY A 85 24.19 4.23 -11.88
C GLY A 85 24.48 2.93 -12.60
N GLY A 86 25.54 2.83 -13.39
CA GLY A 86 25.84 1.76 -14.32
C GLY A 86 26.06 0.35 -13.73
N GLY A 87 25.31 -0.01 -12.71
CA GLY A 87 25.22 -1.30 -12.05
C GLY A 87 24.06 -1.22 -11.05
N ASP A 88 23.18 -2.19 -11.04
CA ASP A 88 22.24 -2.53 -9.96
C ASP A 88 21.26 -1.44 -9.52
N ALA A 89 20.41 -1.01 -10.42
CA ALA A 89 19.23 -0.27 -10.03
C ALA A 89 18.12 -1.27 -9.67
N GLY A 90 17.93 -1.46 -8.36
CA GLY A 90 16.82 -2.22 -7.81
C GLY A 90 16.92 -3.74 -7.87
N PRO A 91 15.84 -4.45 -7.53
CA PRO A 91 15.74 -5.86 -7.80
C PRO A 91 15.88 -6.06 -9.31
N VAL A 92 17.10 -6.32 -9.78
CA VAL A 92 17.51 -6.41 -11.21
C VAL A 92 16.57 -7.28 -12.04
N GLN A 93 15.89 -8.22 -11.38
CA GLN A 93 14.92 -9.09 -12.04
C GLN A 93 13.64 -8.39 -12.50
N TYR A 94 13.31 -7.20 -11.98
CA TYR A 94 12.09 -6.45 -12.33
C TYR A 94 12.39 -5.21 -13.16
N ALA A 95 13.61 -4.67 -13.12
CA ALA A 95 14.01 -3.44 -13.79
C ALA A 95 15.00 -3.69 -14.92
N GLN A 96 14.92 -2.90 -15.97
CA GLN A 96 15.86 -2.84 -17.06
C GLN A 96 16.19 -1.40 -17.38
N GLY A 97 17.48 -1.06 -17.36
CA GLY A 97 17.93 0.33 -17.60
C GLY A 97 17.41 1.33 -16.55
N GLY A 98 17.22 0.86 -15.30
CA GLY A 98 16.69 1.68 -14.22
C GLY A 98 15.18 1.93 -14.31
N TYR A 99 14.46 1.15 -15.11
CA TYR A 99 13.02 1.26 -15.24
C TYR A 99 12.34 -0.11 -15.10
N GLU A 100 11.31 -0.19 -14.28
CA GLU A 100 10.36 -1.30 -14.23
C GLU A 100 9.06 -0.86 -14.87
N ALA A 101 8.53 -1.66 -15.78
CA ALA A 101 7.17 -1.51 -16.29
C ALA A 101 6.60 -2.89 -16.55
N SER A 102 5.48 -3.19 -15.92
CA SER A 102 4.73 -4.42 -16.16
C SER A 102 3.24 -4.22 -15.96
N TYR A 103 2.45 -5.07 -16.61
CA TYR A 103 1.01 -5.10 -16.48
C TYR A 103 0.49 -6.53 -16.58
N GLY A 104 -0.72 -6.74 -16.08
CA GLY A 104 -1.39 -8.02 -16.12
C GLY A 104 -2.57 -8.10 -15.19
N ARG A 105 -3.01 -9.31 -14.90
CA ARG A 105 -4.11 -9.54 -13.96
C ARG A 105 -3.60 -9.67 -12.53
N TYR A 106 -4.51 -9.50 -11.56
CA TYR A 106 -4.20 -9.77 -10.17
C TYR A 106 -5.34 -10.48 -9.45
N ASP A 107 -4.96 -11.34 -8.50
CA ASP A 107 -5.87 -11.99 -7.56
C ASP A 107 -5.41 -11.73 -6.13
N ILE A 108 -6.37 -11.61 -5.20
CA ILE A 108 -6.11 -11.34 -3.78
C ILE A 108 -6.63 -12.49 -2.94
N ASP A 109 -5.78 -13.00 -2.07
CA ASP A 109 -6.14 -13.90 -0.97
C ASP A 109 -6.11 -13.10 0.35
N GLU A 110 -7.27 -12.59 0.75
CA GLU A 110 -7.42 -11.79 1.96
C GLU A 110 -7.08 -12.57 3.24
N ARG A 111 -7.31 -13.88 3.25
CA ARG A 111 -7.01 -14.73 4.41
C ARG A 111 -5.52 -14.91 4.62
N ALA A 112 -4.78 -15.04 3.53
CA ALA A 112 -3.33 -15.18 3.55
C ALA A 112 -2.60 -13.84 3.59
N GLN A 113 -3.31 -12.71 3.47
CA GLN A 113 -2.75 -11.38 3.24
C GLN A 113 -1.72 -11.41 2.10
N ALA A 114 -2.11 -12.04 1.01
CA ALA A 114 -1.29 -12.25 -0.17
C ALA A 114 -2.06 -11.86 -1.44
N TRP A 115 -1.31 -11.53 -2.47
CA TRP A 115 -1.84 -11.33 -3.80
C TRP A 115 -0.89 -11.89 -4.84
N THR A 116 -1.41 -12.22 -5.99
CA THR A 116 -0.64 -12.74 -7.11
C THR A 116 -0.77 -11.81 -8.29
N PHE A 117 0.34 -11.41 -8.88
CA PHE A 117 0.39 -10.65 -10.11
C PHE A 117 0.73 -11.59 -11.26
N HIS A 118 -0.21 -11.78 -12.18
CA HIS A 118 -0.08 -12.60 -13.37
C HIS A 118 0.42 -11.71 -14.51
N VAL A 119 1.71 -11.73 -14.78
CA VAL A 119 2.35 -10.79 -15.71
C VAL A 119 2.00 -11.15 -17.16
N GLU A 120 1.27 -10.27 -17.83
CA GLU A 120 0.93 -10.38 -19.26
C GLU A 120 1.91 -9.62 -20.15
N GLY A 121 2.52 -8.56 -19.65
CA GLY A 121 3.55 -7.80 -20.33
C GLY A 121 4.51 -7.11 -19.37
N ALA A 122 5.80 -7.06 -19.74
CA ALA A 122 6.85 -6.43 -18.95
C ALA A 122 8.01 -5.95 -19.82
N MET A 123 8.73 -4.91 -19.34
CA MET A 123 10.03 -4.54 -19.94
C MET A 123 11.03 -5.69 -19.83
N VAL A 124 11.11 -6.31 -18.67
CA VAL A 124 11.92 -7.51 -18.44
C VAL A 124 11.15 -8.71 -18.99
N ARG A 125 11.47 -9.13 -20.19
CA ARG A 125 10.71 -10.17 -20.93
C ARG A 125 10.60 -11.51 -20.22
N SER A 126 11.57 -11.86 -19.39
CA SER A 126 11.57 -13.12 -18.62
C SER A 126 10.46 -13.17 -17.54
N LEU A 127 9.82 -12.04 -17.24
CA LEU A 127 8.69 -11.97 -16.32
C LEU A 127 7.36 -12.29 -17.00
N VAL A 128 7.27 -12.16 -18.31
CA VAL A 128 6.01 -12.42 -19.04
C VAL A 128 5.59 -13.88 -18.86
N GLY A 129 4.34 -14.09 -18.45
CA GLY A 129 3.78 -15.39 -18.11
C GLY A 129 4.16 -15.91 -16.72
N LYS A 130 4.80 -15.10 -15.88
CA LYS A 130 5.10 -15.48 -14.48
C LYS A 130 3.99 -15.02 -13.54
N ASP A 131 3.81 -15.81 -12.49
CA ASP A 131 2.98 -15.50 -11.33
C ASP A 131 3.86 -14.97 -10.20
N LEU A 132 3.78 -13.69 -9.95
CA LEU A 132 4.55 -13.02 -8.91
C LEU A 132 3.73 -12.95 -7.64
N LYS A 133 3.97 -13.86 -6.70
CA LYS A 133 3.31 -13.88 -5.40
C LYS A 133 3.93 -12.84 -4.47
N ARG A 134 3.07 -12.10 -3.77
CA ARG A 134 3.42 -11.01 -2.86
C ARG A 134 2.63 -11.12 -1.58
N ARG A 135 3.19 -10.64 -0.48
CA ARG A 135 2.45 -10.34 0.74
C ARG A 135 2.09 -8.87 0.75
N TYR A 136 1.03 -8.53 1.45
CA TYR A 136 0.63 -7.14 1.62
C TYR A 136 0.19 -6.84 3.05
N GLU A 137 0.29 -5.58 3.39
CA GLU A 137 -0.22 -5.00 4.62
C GLU A 137 -0.76 -3.60 4.31
N PHE A 138 -1.92 -3.26 4.85
CA PHE A 138 -2.41 -1.90 4.83
C PHE A 138 -2.09 -1.20 6.16
N SER A 139 -1.34 -0.10 6.09
CA SER A 139 -0.98 0.72 7.24
C SER A 139 -1.40 2.17 6.99
N GLY A 140 -2.49 2.60 7.64
CA GLY A 140 -3.11 3.90 7.36
C GLY A 140 -3.54 4.03 5.91
N ASN A 141 -2.98 4.99 5.18
CA ASN A 141 -3.21 5.22 3.76
C ASN A 141 -2.20 4.52 2.85
N GLN A 142 -1.32 3.69 3.41
CA GLN A 142 -0.29 2.98 2.66
C GLN A 142 -0.66 1.52 2.42
N LEU A 143 -0.31 1.03 1.25
CA LEU A 143 -0.22 -0.38 0.87
C LEU A 143 1.26 -0.76 0.89
N ILE A 144 1.65 -1.60 1.84
CA ILE A 144 3.01 -2.12 1.96
C ILE A 144 3.05 -3.49 1.29
N VAL A 145 3.99 -3.70 0.39
CA VAL A 145 4.15 -4.94 -0.36
C VAL A 145 5.54 -5.51 -0.12
N THR A 146 5.60 -6.81 0.10
CA THR A 146 6.84 -7.58 0.25
C THR A 146 6.79 -8.83 -0.65
N PRO A 147 7.94 -9.37 -1.07
CA PRO A 147 7.97 -10.63 -1.79
C PRO A 147 7.50 -11.80 -0.91
N SER A 148 7.00 -12.84 -1.55
CA SER A 148 6.71 -14.11 -0.87
C SER A 148 7.88 -15.10 -0.97
N SER A 149 8.83 -14.87 -1.88
CA SER A 149 10.05 -15.67 -2.02
C SER A 149 11.04 -15.32 -0.90
N PRO A 150 11.66 -16.32 -0.25
CA PRO A 150 12.70 -16.08 0.76
C PRO A 150 13.99 -15.51 0.17
N ASP A 151 14.18 -15.62 -1.14
CA ASP A 151 15.39 -15.15 -1.84
C ASP A 151 15.28 -13.68 -2.27
N GLU A 152 14.11 -13.07 -2.08
CA GLU A 152 13.86 -11.67 -2.40
C GLU A 152 13.78 -10.84 -1.10
N HIS A 153 14.52 -9.74 -1.02
CA HIS A 153 14.71 -8.97 0.23
C HIS A 153 14.36 -7.48 0.06
N TRP A 154 13.33 -7.17 -0.68
CA TRP A 154 12.85 -5.80 -0.85
C TRP A 154 11.52 -5.59 -0.12
N ARG A 155 11.19 -4.32 0.16
CA ARG A 155 9.93 -3.87 0.72
C ARG A 155 9.54 -2.53 0.10
N VAL A 156 8.31 -2.40 -0.32
CA VAL A 156 7.82 -1.18 -0.97
C VAL A 156 6.53 -0.69 -0.32
N ALA A 157 6.41 0.61 -0.15
CA ALA A 157 5.17 1.25 0.26
C ALA A 157 4.62 2.13 -0.86
N TRP A 158 3.35 2.00 -1.07
CA TRP A 158 2.54 2.78 -1.99
C TRP A 158 1.53 3.58 -1.18
N GLU A 159 1.32 4.84 -1.51
CA GLU A 159 0.27 5.67 -0.91
C GLU A 159 -0.70 6.17 -1.96
N ARG A 160 -1.92 6.42 -1.56
CA ARG A 160 -2.93 6.93 -2.49
C ARG A 160 -2.58 8.31 -2.99
N TYR A 161 -2.92 8.58 -4.27
CA TYR A 161 -2.88 9.91 -4.85
C TYR A 161 -3.88 10.85 -4.17
#